data_4b2587c36285b00d0d23313f6548bc9e
#
_entry.id   4b2587c36285b00d0d23313f6548bc9e
#
_cell.length_a   1.000
_cell.length_b   1.000
_cell.length_c   1.000
_cell.angle_alpha   90.00
_cell.angle_beta   90.00
_cell.angle_gamma   90.00
#
_symmetry.space_group_name_H-M   'P 1'
#
loop_
_entity.id
_entity.type
_entity.pdbx_description
1 polymer ?
#
loop_
_entity_poly.entity_id
_entity_poly.type
_entity_poly.pdbx_seq_one_letter_code
_entity_poly.pdbx_strand_id
1 'polypeptide(L)'
;SNTTANTLKMASLCVAAGARPNVISETIEAVSAARLELTKQIMQTIAFYKDNRVATIEISPAVMAILGDDTDGFVDIIRNVDTVDVAILLKGESPNRTRISLRSKGTDVNAIANHFGGGGHIRAAGCTIEASIDEAKSRLLEVIK
;
A
#
# COMPACT_ATOMS: atom_id res chain seq x y z
N SER A 1 12.67 -6.71 -6.88
CA SER A 1 13.85 -5.83 -6.79
C SER A 1 14.26 -5.38 -8.19
N ASN A 2 14.51 -4.08 -8.37
CA ASN A 2 14.98 -3.50 -9.63
C ASN A 2 16.54 -3.46 -9.69
N THR A 3 17.21 -4.23 -8.85
CA THR A 3 18.66 -4.27 -8.77
C THR A 3 19.24 -5.03 -9.96
N THR A 4 20.07 -4.36 -10.74
CA THR A 4 20.80 -4.92 -11.90
C THR A 4 22.30 -4.98 -11.60
N ALA A 5 23.06 -5.69 -12.44
CA ALA A 5 24.53 -5.69 -12.36
C ALA A 5 25.12 -4.27 -12.43
N ASN A 6 24.54 -3.41 -13.28
CA ASN A 6 24.96 -2.01 -13.37
C ASN A 6 24.66 -1.22 -12.08
N THR A 7 23.50 -1.44 -11.45
CA THR A 7 23.16 -0.83 -10.15
C THR A 7 24.22 -1.18 -9.10
N LEU A 8 24.60 -2.46 -9.01
CA LEU A 8 25.62 -2.93 -8.05
C LEU A 8 26.99 -2.33 -8.34
N LYS A 9 27.38 -2.23 -9.62
CA LYS A 9 28.63 -1.60 -10.04
C LYS A 9 28.67 -0.12 -9.63
N MET A 10 27.59 0.62 -9.85
CA MET A 10 27.51 2.03 -9.45
C MET A 10 27.54 2.19 -7.93
N ALA A 11 26.84 1.33 -7.20
CA ALA A 11 26.90 1.32 -5.73
C ALA A 11 28.31 1.07 -5.21
N SER A 12 29.04 0.13 -5.80
CA SER A 12 30.45 -0.14 -5.46
C SER A 12 31.33 1.10 -5.64
N LEU A 13 31.15 1.84 -6.75
CA LEU A 13 31.91 3.08 -6.99
C LEU A 13 31.58 4.16 -5.95
N CYS A 14 30.31 4.28 -5.54
CA CYS A 14 29.92 5.22 -4.49
C CYS A 14 30.60 4.88 -3.15
N VAL A 15 30.63 3.60 -2.79
CA VAL A 15 31.31 3.15 -1.56
C VAL A 15 32.81 3.41 -1.64
N ALA A 16 33.45 3.12 -2.76
CA ALA A 16 34.86 3.42 -3.00
C ALA A 16 35.16 4.93 -2.89
N ALA A 17 34.21 5.79 -3.27
CA ALA A 17 34.29 7.24 -3.13
C ALA A 17 33.96 7.77 -1.73
N GLY A 18 33.69 6.88 -0.75
CA GLY A 18 33.47 7.24 0.65
C GLY A 18 32.00 7.28 1.10
N ALA A 19 31.06 6.85 0.27
CA ALA A 19 29.68 6.69 0.73
C ALA A 19 29.61 5.64 1.85
N ARG A 20 28.81 5.92 2.88
CA ARG A 20 28.61 5.04 4.03
C ARG A 20 27.18 4.46 3.99
N PRO A 21 26.97 3.26 3.42
CA PRO A 21 25.63 2.67 3.25
C PRO A 21 24.84 2.56 4.55
N ASN A 22 25.48 2.20 5.65
CA ASN A 22 24.85 2.11 6.97
C ASN A 22 24.25 3.44 7.43
N VAL A 23 24.98 4.56 7.26
CA VAL A 23 24.50 5.90 7.66
C VAL A 23 23.33 6.32 6.75
N ILE A 24 23.41 6.01 5.46
CA ILE A 24 22.33 6.31 4.50
C ILE A 24 21.08 5.50 4.88
N SER A 25 21.21 4.19 5.13
CA SER A 25 20.11 3.32 5.52
C SER A 25 19.46 3.80 6.82
N GLU A 26 20.23 4.04 7.87
CA GLU A 26 19.74 4.56 9.15
C GLU A 26 18.96 5.87 8.97
N THR A 27 19.41 6.76 8.08
CA THR A 27 18.74 8.03 7.81
C THR A 27 17.42 7.85 7.07
N ILE A 28 17.38 6.97 6.08
CA ILE A 28 16.20 6.72 5.25
C ILE A 28 15.14 5.92 6.03
N GLU A 29 15.58 4.98 6.86
CA GLU A 29 14.72 4.07 7.62
C GLU A 29 14.24 4.66 8.95
N ALA A 30 14.78 5.82 9.38
CA ALA A 30 14.41 6.47 10.61
C ALA A 30 12.94 6.87 10.63
N VAL A 31 12.20 6.37 11.61
CA VAL A 31 10.81 6.74 11.85
C VAL A 31 10.63 7.32 13.23
N SER A 32 9.75 8.30 13.40
CA SER A 32 9.43 8.85 14.72
C SER A 32 8.56 7.88 15.54
N ALA A 33 8.62 7.99 16.88
CA ALA A 33 7.74 7.24 17.75
C ALA A 33 6.24 7.52 17.44
N ALA A 34 5.89 8.74 17.09
CA ALA A 34 4.54 9.10 16.68
C ALA A 34 4.11 8.38 15.40
N ARG A 35 5.00 8.29 14.41
CA ARG A 35 4.75 7.54 13.16
C ARG A 35 4.56 6.05 13.46
N LEU A 36 5.36 5.48 14.36
CA LEU A 36 5.24 4.08 14.74
C LEU A 36 3.90 3.78 15.43
N GLU A 37 3.40 4.67 16.29
CA GLU A 37 2.09 4.51 16.94
C GLU A 37 0.94 4.59 15.93
N LEU A 38 1.00 5.47 14.94
CA LEU A 38 0.04 5.50 13.83
C LEU A 38 0.10 4.22 13.00
N THR A 39 1.31 3.72 12.71
CA THR A 39 1.50 2.45 12.00
C THR A 39 0.83 1.30 12.76
N LYS A 40 1.00 1.23 14.07
CA LYS A 40 0.35 0.22 14.91
C LYS A 40 -1.18 0.29 14.81
N GLN A 41 -1.77 1.49 14.86
CA GLN A 41 -3.22 1.67 14.67
C GLN A 41 -3.69 1.18 13.30
N ILE A 42 -2.97 1.52 12.23
CA ILE A 42 -3.28 1.09 10.88
C ILE A 42 -3.17 -0.43 10.74
N MET A 43 -2.13 -1.05 11.29
CA MET A 43 -1.94 -2.50 11.26
C MET A 43 -3.07 -3.28 11.96
N GLN A 44 -3.72 -2.70 12.97
CA GLN A 44 -4.86 -3.30 13.64
C GLN A 44 -6.12 -3.39 12.76
N THR A 45 -6.18 -2.66 11.65
CA THR A 45 -7.31 -2.70 10.71
C THR A 45 -7.20 -3.82 9.67
N ILE A 46 -6.10 -4.57 9.66
CA ILE A 46 -5.90 -5.64 8.68
C ILE A 46 -6.99 -6.69 8.83
N ALA A 47 -7.63 -7.01 7.72
CA ALA A 47 -8.64 -8.06 7.63
C ALA A 47 -8.44 -8.91 6.38
N PHE A 48 -8.79 -10.20 6.49
CA PHE A 48 -8.66 -11.19 5.43
C PHE A 48 -10.02 -11.70 5.00
N TYR A 49 -10.17 -11.95 3.69
CA TYR A 49 -11.41 -12.39 3.04
C TYR A 49 -11.09 -13.47 1.99
N LYS A 50 -12.12 -14.23 1.59
CA LYS A 50 -12.04 -15.18 0.48
C LYS A 50 -10.90 -16.20 0.68
N ASP A 51 -10.95 -16.91 1.80
CA ASP A 51 -9.92 -17.89 2.19
C ASP A 51 -8.50 -17.28 2.24
N ASN A 52 -8.40 -16.06 2.78
CA ASN A 52 -7.18 -15.27 2.90
C ASN A 52 -6.53 -14.85 1.57
N ARG A 53 -7.25 -14.95 0.46
CA ARG A 53 -6.76 -14.50 -0.85
C ARG A 53 -6.88 -12.99 -1.07
N VAL A 54 -7.77 -12.34 -0.32
CA VAL A 54 -7.95 -10.88 -0.34
C VAL A 54 -7.64 -10.33 1.03
N ALA A 55 -6.81 -9.30 1.11
CA ALA A 55 -6.52 -8.60 2.34
C ALA A 55 -6.81 -7.11 2.22
N THR A 56 -7.35 -6.51 3.27
CA THR A 56 -7.58 -5.07 3.36
C THR A 56 -6.78 -4.47 4.50
N ILE A 57 -6.41 -3.21 4.36
CA ILE A 57 -5.87 -2.36 5.40
C ILE A 57 -6.48 -0.96 5.25
N GLU A 58 -6.79 -0.30 6.36
CA GLU A 58 -7.58 0.92 6.36
C GLU A 58 -6.84 2.06 7.06
N ILE A 59 -6.95 3.25 6.50
CA ILE A 59 -6.47 4.49 7.11
C ILE A 59 -7.67 5.43 7.25
N SER A 60 -8.05 5.71 8.49
CA SER A 60 -9.17 6.60 8.77
C SER A 60 -8.88 8.04 8.33
N PRO A 61 -9.91 8.88 8.10
CA PRO A 61 -9.72 10.29 7.76
C PRO A 61 -8.88 11.05 8.80
N ALA A 62 -9.03 10.72 10.09
CA ALA A 62 -8.26 11.36 11.15
C ALA A 62 -6.76 11.02 11.06
N VAL A 63 -6.43 9.77 10.75
CA VAL A 63 -5.04 9.33 10.56
C VAL A 63 -4.47 9.88 9.24
N MET A 64 -5.29 9.90 8.16
CA MET A 64 -4.90 10.54 6.90
C MET A 64 -4.52 12.01 7.04
N ALA A 65 -5.25 12.76 7.87
CA ALA A 65 -4.96 14.18 8.14
C ALA A 65 -3.57 14.39 8.78
N ILE A 66 -3.05 13.39 9.50
CA ILE A 66 -1.72 13.44 10.12
C ILE A 66 -0.63 12.94 9.15
N LEU A 67 -0.91 11.86 8.41
CA LEU A 67 0.06 11.21 7.52
C LEU A 67 0.21 11.92 6.18
N GLY A 68 -0.82 12.63 5.72
CA GLY A 68 -0.86 13.16 4.35
C GLY A 68 -0.72 12.03 3.32
N ASP A 69 0.14 12.24 2.33
CA ASP A 69 0.39 11.25 1.27
C ASP A 69 1.42 10.17 1.67
N ASP A 70 2.01 10.24 2.87
CA ASP A 70 2.97 9.24 3.35
C ASP A 70 2.28 7.93 3.79
N THR A 71 1.66 7.28 2.83
CA THR A 71 0.92 6.00 2.99
C THR A 71 1.55 4.85 2.23
N ASP A 72 2.69 5.10 1.58
CA ASP A 72 3.40 4.07 0.82
C ASP A 72 3.90 2.94 1.74
N GLY A 73 3.90 1.75 1.21
CA GLY A 73 4.34 0.55 1.92
C GLY A 73 3.23 -0.21 2.66
N PHE A 74 2.16 0.42 3.14
CA PHE A 74 1.11 -0.30 3.87
C PHE A 74 0.45 -1.40 3.04
N VAL A 75 0.14 -1.12 1.77
CA VAL A 75 -0.45 -2.11 0.87
C VAL A 75 0.52 -3.26 0.57
N ASP A 76 1.82 -2.98 0.52
CA ASP A 76 2.84 -4.01 0.25
C ASP A 76 3.03 -4.97 1.43
N ILE A 77 2.82 -4.50 2.67
CA ILE A 77 2.87 -5.36 3.85
C ILE A 77 1.86 -6.50 3.71
N ILE A 78 0.60 -6.18 3.43
CA ILE A 78 -0.44 -7.20 3.28
C ILE A 78 -0.35 -7.98 1.97
N ARG A 79 0.16 -7.37 0.89
CA ARG A 79 0.42 -8.08 -0.37
C ARG A 79 1.50 -9.17 -0.21
N ASN A 80 2.46 -8.96 0.67
CA ASN A 80 3.57 -9.92 0.88
C ASN A 80 3.15 -11.16 1.69
N VAL A 81 1.95 -11.19 2.28
CA VAL A 81 1.40 -12.41 2.87
C VAL A 81 1.26 -13.48 1.78
N ASP A 82 1.72 -14.70 2.02
CA ASP A 82 1.87 -15.76 1.01
C ASP A 82 0.56 -16.12 0.31
N THR A 83 -0.54 -16.23 1.07
CA THR A 83 -1.88 -16.57 0.58
C THR A 83 -2.57 -15.45 -0.16
N VAL A 84 -2.17 -14.18 0.09
CA VAL A 84 -2.84 -13.01 -0.47
C VAL A 84 -2.49 -12.82 -1.94
N ASP A 85 -3.52 -12.82 -2.79
CA ASP A 85 -3.43 -12.42 -4.18
C ASP A 85 -3.77 -10.94 -4.38
N VAL A 86 -4.85 -10.45 -3.75
CA VAL A 86 -5.29 -9.05 -3.87
C VAL A 86 -5.15 -8.34 -2.53
N ALA A 87 -4.38 -7.26 -2.52
CA ALA A 87 -4.20 -6.37 -1.39
C ALA A 87 -4.88 -5.02 -1.66
N ILE A 88 -5.65 -4.53 -0.70
CA ILE A 88 -6.47 -3.33 -0.80
C ILE A 88 -6.12 -2.38 0.35
N LEU A 89 -5.61 -1.20 0.02
CA LEU A 89 -5.48 -0.10 0.97
C LEU A 89 -6.63 0.88 0.75
N LEU A 90 -7.44 1.07 1.79
CA LEU A 90 -8.55 2.02 1.80
C LEU A 90 -8.14 3.25 2.61
N LYS A 91 -8.15 4.42 1.98
CA LYS A 91 -7.77 5.71 2.57
C LYS A 91 -8.99 6.62 2.63
N GLY A 92 -9.52 6.86 3.83
CA GLY A 92 -10.60 7.81 4.03
C GLY A 92 -10.09 9.25 3.85
N GLU A 93 -10.46 9.89 2.75
CA GLU A 93 -10.16 11.32 2.55
C GLU A 93 -11.19 12.21 3.26
N SER A 94 -12.42 11.71 3.39
CA SER A 94 -13.51 12.30 4.16
C SER A 94 -14.48 11.20 4.62
N PRO A 95 -15.51 11.51 5.42
CA PRO A 95 -16.51 10.51 5.84
C PRO A 95 -17.20 9.77 4.69
N ASN A 96 -17.32 10.42 3.53
CA ASN A 96 -18.02 9.92 2.35
C ASN A 96 -17.15 9.84 1.10
N ARG A 97 -15.83 9.78 1.26
CA ARG A 97 -14.90 9.66 0.14
C ARG A 97 -13.72 8.80 0.53
N THR A 98 -13.53 7.70 -0.20
CA THR A 98 -12.45 6.74 0.04
C THR A 98 -11.61 6.58 -1.22
N ARG A 99 -10.31 6.86 -1.11
CA ARG A 99 -9.30 6.57 -2.13
C ARG A 99 -8.75 5.17 -1.90
N ILE A 100 -8.63 4.40 -2.97
CA ILE A 100 -8.29 2.99 -2.93
C ILE A 100 -7.02 2.74 -3.73
N SER A 101 -6.11 2.00 -3.13
CA SER A 101 -4.93 1.47 -3.81
C SER A 101 -5.00 -0.05 -3.83
N LEU A 102 -4.88 -0.62 -5.02
CA LEU A 102 -4.95 -2.06 -5.27
C LEU A 102 -3.58 -2.59 -5.71
N ARG A 103 -3.19 -3.74 -5.19
CA ARG A 103 -2.01 -4.51 -5.61
C ARG A 103 -2.40 -5.96 -5.77
N SER A 104 -1.75 -6.69 -6.67
CA SER A 104 -2.01 -8.13 -6.82
C SER A 104 -0.74 -8.92 -7.18
N LYS A 105 -0.84 -10.24 -7.00
CA LYS A 105 0.12 -11.22 -7.52
C LYS A 105 -0.37 -11.86 -8.81
N GLY A 106 -1.68 -12.13 -8.92
CA GLY A 106 -2.31 -12.86 -10.03
C GLY A 106 -3.45 -12.10 -10.72
N THR A 107 -4.35 -11.54 -9.94
CA THR A 107 -5.58 -10.90 -10.41
C THR A 107 -5.31 -9.57 -11.15
N ASP A 108 -6.09 -9.29 -12.18
CA ASP A 108 -6.08 -7.99 -12.86
C ASP A 108 -6.82 -6.94 -12.03
N VAL A 109 -6.08 -6.20 -11.22
CA VAL A 109 -6.63 -5.12 -10.40
C VAL A 109 -6.96 -3.86 -11.19
N ASN A 110 -6.46 -3.71 -12.41
CA ASN A 110 -6.86 -2.61 -13.28
C ASN A 110 -8.32 -2.76 -13.74
N ALA A 111 -8.75 -3.98 -14.05
CA ALA A 111 -10.16 -4.25 -14.37
C ALA A 111 -11.07 -3.92 -13.19
N ILE A 112 -10.65 -4.23 -11.95
CA ILE A 112 -11.40 -3.86 -10.74
C ILE A 112 -11.47 -2.35 -10.57
N ALA A 113 -10.34 -1.64 -10.69
CA ALA A 113 -10.29 -0.19 -10.57
C ALA A 113 -11.16 0.52 -11.63
N ASN A 114 -11.13 0.05 -12.88
CA ASN A 114 -11.93 0.58 -13.98
C ASN A 114 -13.43 0.48 -13.71
N HIS A 115 -13.91 -0.57 -13.02
CA HIS A 115 -15.30 -0.72 -12.62
C HIS A 115 -15.80 0.47 -11.76
N PHE A 116 -14.88 1.10 -11.01
CA PHE A 116 -15.14 2.26 -10.18
C PHE A 116 -14.63 3.58 -10.79
N GLY A 117 -14.38 3.62 -12.11
CA GLY A 117 -13.91 4.83 -12.79
C GLY A 117 -12.45 5.19 -12.55
N GLY A 118 -11.68 4.28 -11.96
CA GLY A 118 -10.24 4.40 -11.76
C GLY A 118 -9.41 3.76 -12.87
N GLY A 119 -8.18 3.36 -12.55
CA GLY A 119 -7.29 2.70 -13.50
C GLY A 119 -5.90 2.48 -12.97
N GLY A 120 -5.02 1.98 -13.84
CA GLY A 120 -3.63 1.70 -13.53
C GLY A 120 -3.04 0.60 -14.39
N HIS A 121 -2.27 -0.28 -13.77
CA HIS A 121 -1.68 -1.46 -14.39
C HIS A 121 -2.28 -2.75 -13.82
N ILE A 122 -2.13 -3.86 -14.52
CA ILE A 122 -2.66 -5.19 -14.14
C ILE A 122 -2.36 -5.53 -12.67
N ARG A 123 -1.17 -5.19 -12.15
CA ARG A 123 -0.72 -5.52 -10.78
C ARG A 123 -0.80 -4.35 -9.79
N ALA A 124 -1.11 -3.15 -10.26
CA ALA A 124 -1.13 -1.95 -9.44
C ALA A 124 -2.11 -0.93 -10.03
N ALA A 125 -3.22 -0.70 -9.37
CA ALA A 125 -4.25 0.21 -9.82
C ALA A 125 -4.86 0.96 -8.64
N GLY A 126 -5.68 1.96 -8.93
CA GLY A 126 -6.38 2.72 -7.91
C GLY A 126 -7.67 3.34 -8.43
N CYS A 127 -8.57 3.61 -7.53
CA CYS A 127 -9.82 4.32 -7.79
C CYS A 127 -10.23 5.15 -6.57
N THR A 128 -11.25 5.96 -6.76
CA THR A 128 -11.92 6.67 -5.66
C THR A 128 -13.39 6.30 -5.67
N ILE A 129 -13.94 5.99 -4.51
CA ILE A 129 -15.37 5.71 -4.33
C ILE A 129 -15.94 6.79 -3.41
N GLU A 130 -17.01 7.44 -3.87
CA GLU A 130 -17.75 8.42 -3.07
C GLU A 130 -18.65 7.68 -2.07
N ALA A 131 -18.01 7.19 -1.00
CA ALA A 131 -18.63 6.42 0.07
C ALA A 131 -17.70 6.35 1.29
N SER A 132 -18.22 5.90 2.43
CA SER A 132 -17.42 5.57 3.61
C SER A 132 -16.46 4.40 3.33
N ILE A 133 -15.43 4.23 4.18
CA ILE A 133 -14.48 3.12 4.06
C ILE A 133 -15.22 1.77 4.04
N ASP A 134 -16.18 1.57 4.96
CA ASP A 134 -16.91 0.30 5.06
C ASP A 134 -17.76 0.02 3.83
N GLU A 135 -18.44 1.02 3.30
CA GLU A 135 -19.24 0.87 2.09
C GLU A 135 -18.36 0.66 0.85
N ALA A 136 -17.27 1.40 0.71
CA ALA A 136 -16.30 1.22 -0.37
C ALA A 136 -15.68 -0.19 -0.35
N LYS A 137 -15.31 -0.66 0.86
CA LYS A 137 -14.81 -2.02 1.08
C LYS A 137 -15.82 -3.08 0.64
N SER A 138 -17.08 -2.95 1.06
CA SER A 138 -18.14 -3.90 0.70
C SER A 138 -18.33 -3.98 -0.82
N ARG A 139 -18.43 -2.85 -1.50
CA ARG A 139 -18.56 -2.78 -2.96
C ARG A 139 -17.37 -3.43 -3.69
N LEU A 140 -16.14 -3.23 -3.19
CA LEU A 140 -14.95 -3.85 -3.76
C LEU A 140 -14.96 -5.38 -3.61
N LEU A 141 -15.32 -5.88 -2.42
CA LEU A 141 -15.36 -7.31 -2.13
C LEU A 141 -16.42 -8.07 -2.96
N GLU A 142 -17.49 -7.38 -3.40
CA GLU A 142 -18.49 -7.95 -4.32
C GLU A 142 -17.95 -8.13 -5.74
N VAL A 143 -17.12 -7.21 -6.21
CA VAL A 143 -16.53 -7.26 -7.57
C VAL A 143 -15.36 -8.23 -7.67
N ILE A 144 -14.60 -8.40 -6.61
CA ILE A 144 -13.48 -9.34 -6.55
C ILE A 144 -14.04 -10.77 -6.43
N LYS A 145 -13.74 -11.63 -7.40
CA LYS A 145 -14.18 -13.04 -7.41
C LYS A 145 -13.20 -13.95 -6.67
#